data_8b04fd779688143586b6f357705e50e4
#
_entry.id   8b04fd779688143586b6f357705e50e4
#
_cell.length_a   1.000
_cell.length_b   1.000
_cell.length_c   1.000
_cell.angle_alpha   90.00
_cell.angle_beta   90.00
_cell.angle_gamma   90.00
#
_symmetry.space_group_name_H-M   'P 1'
#
loop_
_entity.id
_entity.type
_entity.pdbx_description
1 polymer ?
#
loop_
_entity_poly.entity_id
_entity_poly.type
_entity_poly.pdbx_seq_one_letter_code
_entity_poly.pdbx_strand_id
1 'polypeptide(L)'
;MTARRARLTAVGWETDLVIESAADDPSPPAGSEIRVAVEACGICYRDIIDRDGRFPFIRIPITPGHEAAGRVIALGPDAKDFRVGDRVASMHREFCGHCRACASGSPSLCEFGASLFGLTIDGGYASELVAPERAFYALPATLPAPEAAILHCTFGTAYRGLARLGELRSGGSVLVTGANGGVGNAAVQVAKRLGAEVIAVVRNEKHVPHLMRLGADRVIVDAGAGFHKQIAQPVDVALDCVGPPTFNSALRSVRSGGTVVVVGNVAADRPQLNLGYVVTRGVRICGSAGAARHDMAELLQLHAKSPLSIR
;
A
#
# COMPACT_ATOMS: atom_id res chain seq x y z
N MET A 1 -23.69 -20.99 2.04
CA MET A 1 -23.54 -20.44 0.66
C MET A 1 -22.31 -21.09 0.06
N THR A 2 -22.38 -21.56 -1.18
CA THR A 2 -21.22 -22.14 -1.86
C THR A 2 -20.13 -21.08 -1.98
N ALA A 3 -18.89 -21.38 -1.59
CA ALA A 3 -17.76 -20.48 -1.71
C ALA A 3 -17.57 -20.07 -3.18
N ARG A 4 -17.21 -18.82 -3.43
CA ARG A 4 -17.01 -18.25 -4.77
C ARG A 4 -15.66 -17.56 -4.85
N ARG A 5 -15.08 -17.53 -6.04
CA ARG A 5 -13.90 -16.74 -6.34
C ARG A 5 -13.92 -16.17 -7.75
N ALA A 6 -13.26 -15.05 -7.95
CA ALA A 6 -13.00 -14.53 -9.27
C ALA A 6 -11.65 -15.04 -9.76
N ARG A 7 -11.57 -15.54 -10.99
CA ARG A 7 -10.33 -16.07 -11.59
C ARG A 7 -9.92 -15.21 -12.77
N LEU A 8 -8.68 -14.77 -12.77
CA LEU A 8 -8.00 -14.23 -13.95
C LEU A 8 -7.30 -15.39 -14.65
N THR A 9 -7.77 -15.74 -15.84
CA THR A 9 -7.31 -16.91 -16.60
C THR A 9 -6.25 -16.60 -17.64
N ALA A 10 -6.15 -15.34 -18.06
CA ALA A 10 -5.10 -14.79 -18.90
C ALA A 10 -4.92 -13.31 -18.61
N VAL A 11 -3.76 -12.74 -18.97
CA VAL A 11 -3.51 -11.31 -18.92
C VAL A 11 -4.05 -10.61 -20.18
N GLY A 12 -4.37 -9.32 -20.04
CA GLY A 12 -4.88 -8.48 -21.13
C GLY A 12 -6.32 -8.00 -20.89
N TRP A 13 -6.67 -6.91 -21.54
CA TRP A 13 -7.98 -6.25 -21.37
C TRP A 13 -9.14 -7.02 -22.01
N GLU A 14 -8.85 -7.91 -22.96
CA GLU A 14 -9.81 -8.79 -23.62
C GLU A 14 -10.27 -9.94 -22.69
N THR A 15 -9.57 -10.16 -21.55
CA THR A 15 -9.87 -11.26 -20.65
C THR A 15 -10.72 -10.78 -19.48
N ASP A 16 -11.88 -11.39 -19.33
CA ASP A 16 -12.76 -11.16 -18.18
C ASP A 16 -12.35 -11.98 -16.97
N LEU A 17 -12.71 -11.47 -15.79
CA LEU A 17 -12.68 -12.26 -14.56
C LEU A 17 -13.82 -13.28 -14.60
N VAL A 18 -13.50 -14.55 -14.50
CA VAL A 18 -14.47 -15.65 -14.45
C VAL A 18 -14.87 -15.87 -13.00
N ILE A 19 -16.18 -15.77 -12.71
CA ILE A 19 -16.70 -16.14 -11.40
C ILE A 19 -16.98 -17.62 -11.38
N GLU A 20 -16.27 -18.34 -10.54
CA GLU A 20 -16.44 -19.78 -10.36
C GLU A 20 -16.81 -20.14 -8.93
N SER A 21 -17.50 -21.26 -8.76
CA SER A 21 -17.65 -21.86 -7.43
C SER A 21 -16.27 -22.32 -6.98
N ALA A 22 -15.80 -21.81 -5.85
CA ALA A 22 -14.68 -22.43 -5.17
C ALA A 22 -15.15 -23.79 -4.68
N ALA A 23 -14.37 -24.84 -4.89
CA ALA A 23 -14.64 -26.10 -4.20
C ALA A 23 -14.74 -25.79 -2.71
N ASP A 24 -15.80 -26.25 -2.05
CA ASP A 24 -15.82 -26.26 -0.60
C ASP A 24 -14.64 -27.14 -0.18
N ASP A 25 -13.53 -26.52 0.19
CA ASP A 25 -12.40 -27.23 0.77
C ASP A 25 -12.64 -27.31 2.29
N PRO A 26 -13.18 -28.44 2.76
CA PRO A 26 -13.44 -28.64 4.17
C PRO A 26 -12.17 -28.87 4.98
N SER A 27 -11.01 -28.99 4.30
CA SER A 27 -9.72 -29.25 4.96
C SER A 27 -9.43 -28.12 5.94
N PRO A 28 -9.07 -28.43 7.19
CA PRO A 28 -8.65 -27.41 8.14
C PRO A 28 -7.37 -26.72 7.63
N PRO A 29 -7.17 -25.42 7.96
CA PRO A 29 -5.91 -24.76 7.67
C PRO A 29 -4.74 -25.53 8.28
N ALA A 30 -3.59 -25.51 7.60
CA ALA A 30 -2.40 -26.26 8.01
C ALA A 30 -1.48 -25.36 8.87
N GLY A 31 -0.71 -25.97 9.78
CA GLY A 31 0.30 -25.25 10.56
C GLY A 31 -0.22 -23.98 11.20
N SER A 32 0.39 -22.84 10.92
CA SER A 32 -0.04 -21.52 11.44
C SER A 32 -1.01 -20.77 10.51
N GLU A 33 -1.63 -21.45 9.55
CA GLU A 33 -2.61 -20.83 8.68
C GLU A 33 -3.92 -20.52 9.42
N ILE A 34 -4.60 -19.48 8.93
CA ILE A 34 -5.97 -19.16 9.33
C ILE A 34 -6.84 -19.06 8.07
N ARG A 35 -8.11 -19.43 8.20
CA ARG A 35 -9.13 -19.23 7.18
C ARG A 35 -9.96 -18.02 7.55
N VAL A 36 -10.06 -17.08 6.64
CA VAL A 36 -10.78 -15.83 6.81
C VAL A 36 -11.98 -15.80 5.85
N ALA A 37 -13.19 -15.66 6.36
CA ALA A 37 -14.35 -15.30 5.56
C ALA A 37 -14.20 -13.83 5.13
N VAL A 38 -14.06 -13.58 3.83
CA VAL A 38 -13.81 -12.25 3.30
C VAL A 38 -15.12 -11.46 3.27
N GLU A 39 -15.16 -10.36 4.03
CA GLU A 39 -16.30 -9.42 4.06
C GLU A 39 -16.14 -8.30 3.03
N ALA A 40 -14.90 -7.92 2.71
CA ALA A 40 -14.56 -6.92 1.71
C ALA A 40 -13.16 -7.15 1.13
N CYS A 41 -12.99 -6.83 -0.14
CA CYS A 41 -11.67 -6.76 -0.77
C CYS A 41 -11.60 -5.49 -1.63
N GLY A 42 -10.59 -4.66 -1.38
CA GLY A 42 -10.36 -3.42 -2.12
C GLY A 42 -9.87 -3.67 -3.54
N ILE A 43 -10.10 -2.69 -4.42
CA ILE A 43 -9.59 -2.66 -5.79
C ILE A 43 -8.45 -1.64 -5.85
N CYS A 44 -7.27 -2.11 -6.14
CA CYS A 44 -6.05 -1.29 -6.24
C CYS A 44 -5.65 -1.06 -7.70
N TYR A 45 -4.92 0.02 -7.96
CA TYR A 45 -4.34 0.23 -9.29
C TYR A 45 -3.36 -0.90 -9.68
N ARG A 46 -2.79 -1.61 -8.72
CA ARG A 46 -1.97 -2.81 -8.96
C ARG A 46 -2.77 -3.90 -9.68
N ASP A 47 -4.05 -4.09 -9.34
CA ASP A 47 -4.89 -5.11 -9.99
C ASP A 47 -5.06 -4.82 -11.50
N ILE A 48 -5.07 -3.52 -11.85
CA ILE A 48 -5.05 -3.08 -13.25
C ILE A 48 -3.72 -3.43 -13.93
N ILE A 49 -2.59 -3.18 -13.26
CA ILE A 49 -1.25 -3.51 -13.74
C ILE A 49 -1.07 -5.02 -13.89
N ASP A 50 -1.57 -5.79 -12.92
CA ASP A 50 -1.53 -7.26 -12.90
C ASP A 50 -2.33 -7.82 -14.09
N ARG A 51 -3.56 -7.35 -14.27
CA ARG A 51 -4.43 -7.72 -15.40
C ARG A 51 -3.80 -7.40 -16.75
N ASP A 52 -3.13 -6.26 -16.86
CA ASP A 52 -2.44 -5.81 -18.08
C ASP A 52 -1.16 -6.63 -18.40
N GLY A 53 -0.74 -7.51 -17.47
CA GLY A 53 0.44 -8.37 -17.65
C GLY A 53 1.76 -7.64 -17.55
N ARG A 54 1.81 -6.45 -16.95
CA ARG A 54 3.05 -5.67 -16.79
C ARG A 54 4.00 -6.23 -15.72
N PHE A 55 3.53 -7.14 -14.85
CA PHE A 55 4.40 -7.92 -13.98
C PHE A 55 4.70 -9.28 -14.63
N PRO A 56 5.96 -9.53 -15.04
CA PRO A 56 6.32 -10.74 -15.80
C PRO A 56 6.26 -12.03 -14.96
N PHE A 57 6.10 -11.93 -13.66
CA PHE A 57 6.04 -13.06 -12.73
C PHE A 57 4.63 -13.35 -12.19
N ILE A 58 3.60 -12.76 -12.81
CA ILE A 58 2.21 -13.12 -12.48
C ILE A 58 1.96 -14.60 -12.80
N ARG A 59 1.30 -15.29 -11.88
CA ARG A 59 0.83 -16.66 -12.09
C ARG A 59 -0.58 -16.63 -12.66
N ILE A 60 -0.81 -17.39 -13.72
CA ILE A 60 -2.11 -17.57 -14.35
C ILE A 60 -2.43 -19.07 -14.38
N PRO A 61 -3.64 -19.52 -14.06
CA PRO A 61 -4.78 -18.75 -13.54
C PRO A 61 -4.61 -18.36 -12.06
N ILE A 62 -5.16 -17.19 -11.66
CA ILE A 62 -5.05 -16.69 -10.29
C ILE A 62 -6.35 -16.03 -9.83
N THR A 63 -6.62 -16.08 -8.53
CA THR A 63 -7.62 -15.24 -7.86
C THR A 63 -6.94 -13.90 -7.49
N PRO A 64 -7.33 -12.76 -8.09
CA PRO A 64 -6.75 -11.47 -7.74
C PRO A 64 -7.17 -10.97 -6.34
N GLY A 65 -6.76 -9.73 -6.00
CA GLY A 65 -7.10 -9.06 -4.76
C GLY A 65 -6.07 -9.26 -3.65
N HIS A 66 -5.56 -8.16 -3.12
CA HIS A 66 -4.53 -8.16 -2.07
C HIS A 66 -4.89 -7.25 -0.89
N GLU A 67 -6.10 -6.75 -0.88
CA GLU A 67 -6.64 -5.82 0.11
C GLU A 67 -7.89 -6.45 0.76
N ALA A 68 -7.73 -7.59 1.45
CA ALA A 68 -8.85 -8.33 2.03
C ALA A 68 -9.04 -8.02 3.52
N ALA A 69 -10.30 -7.90 3.95
CA ALA A 69 -10.70 -7.84 5.34
C ALA A 69 -11.88 -8.76 5.60
N GLY A 70 -11.94 -9.33 6.81
CA GLY A 70 -13.01 -10.27 7.17
C GLY A 70 -12.86 -10.84 8.57
N ARG A 71 -13.43 -12.03 8.77
CA ARG A 71 -13.44 -12.74 10.05
C ARG A 71 -12.73 -14.07 9.95
N VAL A 72 -11.96 -14.41 10.97
CA VAL A 72 -11.38 -15.74 11.13
C VAL A 72 -12.50 -16.75 11.38
N ILE A 73 -12.54 -17.81 10.55
CA ILE A 73 -13.55 -18.88 10.66
C ILE A 73 -12.94 -20.25 10.96
N ALA A 74 -11.64 -20.44 10.73
CA ALA A 74 -10.92 -21.65 11.14
C ALA A 74 -9.45 -21.33 11.38
N LEU A 75 -8.81 -22.17 12.18
CA LEU A 75 -7.41 -22.04 12.59
C LEU A 75 -6.68 -23.36 12.34
N GLY A 76 -5.45 -23.27 11.85
CA GLY A 76 -4.50 -24.38 11.85
C GLY A 76 -3.99 -24.68 13.27
N PRO A 77 -3.41 -25.88 13.48
CA PRO A 77 -3.02 -26.34 14.81
C PRO A 77 -1.93 -25.50 15.48
N ASP A 78 -1.13 -24.76 14.70
CA ASP A 78 -0.03 -23.93 15.20
C ASP A 78 -0.37 -22.45 15.25
N ALA A 79 -1.58 -22.05 14.84
CA ALA A 79 -2.03 -20.64 14.90
C ALA A 79 -2.27 -20.22 16.36
N LYS A 80 -1.71 -19.06 16.76
CA LYS A 80 -1.70 -18.58 18.15
C LYS A 80 -2.11 -17.12 18.29
N ASP A 81 -2.00 -16.34 17.22
CA ASP A 81 -2.21 -14.89 17.25
C ASP A 81 -3.69 -14.52 17.20
N PHE A 82 -4.57 -15.41 16.73
CA PHE A 82 -5.98 -15.13 16.51
C PHE A 82 -6.88 -16.24 17.06
N ARG A 83 -8.17 -15.90 17.16
CA ARG A 83 -9.27 -16.81 17.54
C ARG A 83 -10.36 -16.77 16.46
N VAL A 84 -11.16 -17.82 16.37
CA VAL A 84 -12.37 -17.82 15.52
C VAL A 84 -13.28 -16.67 15.95
N GLY A 85 -13.75 -15.90 14.98
CA GLY A 85 -14.55 -14.70 15.18
C GLY A 85 -13.75 -13.39 15.18
N ASP A 86 -12.42 -13.43 15.32
CA ASP A 86 -11.58 -12.23 15.27
C ASP A 86 -11.69 -11.55 13.90
N ARG A 87 -11.69 -10.23 13.93
CA ARG A 87 -11.66 -9.40 12.73
C ARG A 87 -10.24 -9.11 12.33
N VAL A 88 -9.93 -9.36 11.06
CA VAL A 88 -8.58 -9.23 10.53
C VAL A 88 -8.61 -8.57 9.14
N ALA A 89 -7.48 -7.96 8.77
CA ALA A 89 -7.20 -7.61 7.37
C ALA A 89 -5.85 -8.17 6.95
N SER A 90 -5.72 -8.44 5.65
CA SER A 90 -4.50 -8.98 5.07
C SER A 90 -3.43 -7.90 4.89
N MET A 91 -2.19 -8.30 5.06
CA MET A 91 -1.08 -7.66 4.39
C MET A 91 -1.11 -8.07 2.91
N HIS A 92 -0.39 -7.38 2.04
CA HIS A 92 -0.42 -7.71 0.60
C HIS A 92 0.44 -8.94 0.22
N ARG A 93 1.07 -9.57 1.22
CA ARG A 93 1.97 -10.73 1.01
C ARG A 93 2.12 -11.60 2.24
N GLU A 94 2.57 -12.83 1.98
CA GLU A 94 3.16 -13.68 3.00
C GLU A 94 4.67 -13.36 3.16
N PHE A 95 5.24 -13.80 4.30
CA PHE A 95 6.67 -13.69 4.59
C PHE A 95 7.09 -14.77 5.58
N CYS A 96 8.37 -15.15 5.61
CA CYS A 96 8.84 -16.27 6.43
C CYS A 96 8.86 -15.98 7.95
N GLY A 97 9.04 -14.74 8.34
CA GLY A 97 9.10 -14.32 9.75
C GLY A 97 10.47 -14.44 10.43
N HIS A 98 11.45 -15.14 9.83
CA HIS A 98 12.72 -15.46 10.48
C HIS A 98 14.00 -15.05 9.71
N CYS A 99 13.93 -14.69 8.44
CA CYS A 99 15.10 -14.19 7.71
C CYS A 99 15.56 -12.82 8.24
N ARG A 100 16.76 -12.39 7.84
CA ARG A 100 17.32 -11.11 8.29
C ARG A 100 16.37 -9.93 8.06
N ALA A 101 15.75 -9.85 6.88
CA ALA A 101 14.81 -8.79 6.57
C ALA A 101 13.56 -8.83 7.47
N CYS A 102 12.99 -10.02 7.72
CA CYS A 102 11.85 -10.17 8.63
C CYS A 102 12.23 -9.82 10.08
N ALA A 103 13.36 -10.33 10.57
CA ALA A 103 13.86 -10.08 11.91
C ALA A 103 14.18 -8.59 12.16
N SER A 104 14.60 -7.85 11.11
CA SER A 104 14.82 -6.40 11.18
C SER A 104 13.56 -5.56 11.01
N GLY A 105 12.36 -6.17 11.01
CA GLY A 105 11.09 -5.44 10.88
C GLY A 105 10.77 -4.99 9.46
N SER A 106 11.37 -5.62 8.44
CA SER A 106 11.14 -5.32 7.02
C SER A 106 10.63 -6.54 6.25
N PRO A 107 9.48 -7.14 6.65
CA PRO A 107 8.95 -8.35 6.02
C PRO A 107 8.60 -8.17 4.53
N SER A 108 8.38 -6.94 4.09
CA SER A 108 8.21 -6.62 2.68
C SER A 108 9.45 -6.89 1.82
N LEU A 109 10.60 -7.09 2.45
CA LEU A 109 11.89 -7.45 1.83
C LEU A 109 12.29 -8.90 2.17
N CYS A 110 11.33 -9.77 2.46
CA CYS A 110 11.58 -11.16 2.82
C CYS A 110 12.46 -11.87 1.77
N GLU A 111 13.53 -12.52 2.24
CA GLU A 111 14.54 -13.17 1.38
C GLU A 111 14.02 -14.50 0.77
N PHE A 112 12.98 -15.11 1.36
CA PHE A 112 12.40 -16.39 0.94
C PHE A 112 11.22 -16.24 -0.04
N GLY A 113 11.21 -15.15 -0.80
CA GLY A 113 10.34 -15.02 -1.94
C GLY A 113 9.18 -14.07 -1.77
N ALA A 114 8.51 -13.85 -2.88
CA ALA A 114 7.40 -12.95 -3.02
C ALA A 114 6.10 -13.75 -3.18
N SER A 115 5.58 -14.30 -2.08
CA SER A 115 4.20 -14.79 -2.05
C SER A 115 3.26 -13.58 -1.96
N LEU A 116 2.92 -13.01 -3.11
CA LEU A 116 2.09 -11.82 -3.23
C LEU A 116 0.65 -12.22 -3.53
N PHE A 117 -0.27 -11.83 -2.65
CA PHE A 117 -1.70 -12.08 -2.87
C PHE A 117 -2.18 -11.45 -4.18
N GLY A 118 -2.93 -12.24 -4.94
CA GLY A 118 -3.47 -11.86 -6.23
C GLY A 118 -2.47 -11.75 -7.37
N LEU A 119 -1.20 -12.14 -7.16
CA LEU A 119 -0.14 -12.05 -8.16
C LEU A 119 0.64 -13.36 -8.32
N THR A 120 1.13 -13.93 -7.22
CA THR A 120 1.87 -15.20 -7.23
C THR A 120 1.17 -16.30 -6.43
N ILE A 121 0.25 -15.92 -5.56
CA ILE A 121 -0.66 -16.79 -4.81
C ILE A 121 -2.07 -16.22 -4.89
N ASP A 122 -3.08 -17.05 -4.70
CA ASP A 122 -4.48 -16.63 -4.73
C ASP A 122 -4.75 -15.54 -3.69
N GLY A 123 -5.58 -14.58 -4.05
CA GLY A 123 -5.90 -13.41 -3.26
C GLY A 123 -7.36 -13.35 -2.80
N GLY A 124 -7.79 -12.16 -2.39
CA GLY A 124 -9.03 -11.91 -1.67
C GLY A 124 -10.27 -11.66 -2.52
N TYR A 125 -10.22 -11.76 -3.87
CA TYR A 125 -11.45 -11.74 -4.68
C TYR A 125 -12.14 -13.10 -4.62
N ALA A 126 -12.36 -13.56 -3.41
CA ALA A 126 -12.97 -14.82 -3.04
C ALA A 126 -13.81 -14.68 -1.78
N SER A 127 -14.70 -15.63 -1.54
CA SER A 127 -15.47 -15.68 -0.29
C SER A 127 -14.60 -15.99 0.93
N GLU A 128 -13.47 -16.68 0.70
CA GLU A 128 -12.53 -17.11 1.73
C GLU A 128 -11.09 -16.89 1.28
N LEU A 129 -10.22 -16.59 2.25
CA LEU A 129 -8.77 -16.48 2.07
C LEU A 129 -8.08 -17.31 3.14
N VAL A 130 -7.17 -18.21 2.72
CA VAL A 130 -6.34 -19.05 3.62
C VAL A 130 -4.89 -18.62 3.47
N ALA A 131 -4.25 -18.29 4.59
CA ALA A 131 -2.83 -17.92 4.62
C ALA A 131 -2.27 -18.01 6.05
N PRO A 132 -0.94 -18.04 6.23
CA PRO A 132 -0.33 -17.96 7.56
C PRO A 132 -0.82 -16.74 8.35
N GLU A 133 -1.13 -16.93 9.63
CA GLU A 133 -1.66 -15.89 10.52
C GLU A 133 -0.82 -14.61 10.52
N ARG A 134 0.50 -14.72 10.33
CA ARG A 134 1.40 -13.56 10.24
C ARG A 134 1.13 -12.64 9.03
N ALA A 135 0.43 -13.12 8.01
CA ALA A 135 0.00 -12.32 6.86
C ALA A 135 -1.23 -11.45 7.14
N PHE A 136 -1.74 -11.50 8.38
CA PHE A 136 -2.88 -10.70 8.81
C PHE A 136 -2.53 -9.82 10.01
N TYR A 137 -3.35 -8.82 10.26
CA TYR A 137 -3.31 -7.98 11.46
C TYR A 137 -4.72 -7.79 12.01
N ALA A 138 -4.81 -7.64 13.35
CA ALA A 138 -6.08 -7.46 14.03
C ALA A 138 -6.72 -6.10 13.73
N LEU A 139 -8.03 -6.08 13.66
CA LEU A 139 -8.82 -4.88 13.41
C LEU A 139 -9.64 -4.47 14.64
N PRO A 140 -9.79 -3.17 14.90
CA PRO A 140 -10.75 -2.67 15.88
C PRO A 140 -12.18 -3.10 15.49
N ALA A 141 -13.01 -3.39 16.48
CA ALA A 141 -14.41 -3.77 16.26
C ALA A 141 -15.23 -2.69 15.53
N THR A 142 -14.83 -1.43 15.68
CA THR A 142 -15.52 -0.26 15.12
C THR A 142 -15.17 0.06 13.67
N LEU A 143 -14.09 -0.53 13.13
CA LEU A 143 -13.65 -0.23 11.76
C LEU A 143 -14.43 -1.09 10.75
N PRO A 144 -15.21 -0.51 9.81
CA PRO A 144 -15.94 -1.28 8.81
C PRO A 144 -15.01 -2.09 7.89
N ALA A 145 -15.44 -3.27 7.44
CA ALA A 145 -14.62 -4.12 6.59
C ALA A 145 -14.17 -3.46 5.27
N PRO A 146 -15.00 -2.69 4.55
CA PRO A 146 -14.55 -1.98 3.34
C PRO A 146 -13.41 -0.98 3.60
N GLU A 147 -13.46 -0.26 4.72
CA GLU A 147 -12.40 0.68 5.13
C GLU A 147 -11.14 -0.08 5.56
N ALA A 148 -11.32 -1.17 6.33
CA ALA A 148 -10.21 -2.00 6.80
C ALA A 148 -9.46 -2.69 5.66
N ALA A 149 -10.16 -3.11 4.61
CA ALA A 149 -9.60 -3.81 3.46
C ALA A 149 -8.50 -2.97 2.78
N ILE A 150 -8.76 -1.70 2.50
CA ILE A 150 -7.81 -0.82 1.80
C ILE A 150 -6.71 -0.24 2.71
N LEU A 151 -6.81 -0.43 4.03
CA LEU A 151 -5.96 0.27 4.99
C LEU A 151 -4.47 -0.06 4.84
N HIS A 152 -4.13 -1.34 4.63
CA HIS A 152 -2.73 -1.75 4.50
C HIS A 152 -2.06 -1.18 3.26
N CYS A 153 -2.68 -1.35 2.10
CA CYS A 153 -2.07 -0.98 0.81
C CYS A 153 -1.99 0.56 0.64
N THR A 154 -2.98 1.30 1.15
CA THR A 154 -3.01 2.77 1.02
C THR A 154 -2.34 3.45 2.21
N PHE A 155 -2.98 3.43 3.37
CA PHE A 155 -2.53 4.16 4.57
C PHE A 155 -1.27 3.55 5.19
N GLY A 156 -1.15 2.22 5.22
CA GLY A 156 0.04 1.54 5.70
C GLY A 156 1.27 1.87 4.85
N THR A 157 1.14 1.84 3.54
CA THR A 157 2.20 2.22 2.61
C THR A 157 2.61 3.69 2.79
N ALA A 158 1.63 4.59 2.93
CA ALA A 158 1.88 6.01 3.21
C ALA A 158 2.59 6.20 4.56
N TYR A 159 2.11 5.53 5.62
CA TYR A 159 2.71 5.61 6.96
C TYR A 159 4.17 5.16 6.95
N ARG A 160 4.46 3.97 6.40
CA ARG A 160 5.83 3.47 6.29
C ARG A 160 6.71 4.40 5.46
N GLY A 161 6.20 4.86 4.31
CA GLY A 161 6.92 5.79 3.44
C GLY A 161 7.30 7.08 4.16
N LEU A 162 6.39 7.66 4.91
CA LEU A 162 6.59 8.92 5.62
C LEU A 162 7.38 8.75 6.91
N ALA A 163 6.90 7.88 7.82
CA ALA A 163 7.44 7.78 9.17
C ALA A 163 8.75 6.99 9.25
N ARG A 164 8.91 5.92 8.44
CA ARG A 164 10.09 5.04 8.53
C ARG A 164 11.15 5.40 7.50
N LEU A 165 10.78 5.47 6.23
CA LEU A 165 11.74 5.67 5.14
C LEU A 165 12.07 7.15 4.93
N GLY A 166 11.08 8.01 4.99
CA GLY A 166 11.23 9.46 4.91
C GLY A 166 11.72 10.09 6.19
N GLU A 167 11.56 9.41 7.33
CA GLU A 167 11.89 9.95 8.66
C GLU A 167 11.22 11.31 8.93
N LEU A 168 9.99 11.47 8.40
CA LEU A 168 9.21 12.70 8.55
C LEU A 168 8.91 12.96 10.02
N ARG A 169 9.27 14.14 10.50
CA ARG A 169 9.09 14.56 11.90
C ARG A 169 8.01 15.64 12.00
N SER A 170 7.45 15.81 13.18
CA SER A 170 6.56 16.93 13.47
C SER A 170 7.29 18.27 13.23
N GLY A 171 6.61 19.20 12.56
CA GLY A 171 7.18 20.47 12.10
C GLY A 171 7.98 20.38 10.79
N GLY A 172 8.21 19.17 10.27
CA GLY A 172 8.82 18.96 8.95
C GLY A 172 7.85 19.20 7.81
N SER A 173 8.34 19.12 6.58
CA SER A 173 7.59 19.37 5.35
C SER A 173 7.64 18.19 4.39
N VAL A 174 6.51 17.92 3.73
CA VAL A 174 6.41 16.84 2.74
C VAL A 174 5.70 17.27 1.48
N LEU A 175 6.21 16.79 0.36
CA LEU A 175 5.56 16.86 -0.94
C LEU A 175 5.01 15.48 -1.30
N VAL A 176 3.75 15.41 -1.74
CA VAL A 176 3.08 14.18 -2.15
C VAL A 176 2.66 14.30 -3.61
N THR A 177 3.21 13.47 -4.49
CA THR A 177 2.77 13.39 -5.89
C THR A 177 1.60 12.43 -6.04
N GLY A 178 0.79 12.61 -7.07
CA GLY A 178 -0.40 11.77 -7.27
C GLY A 178 -1.35 11.80 -6.07
N ALA A 179 -1.45 12.96 -5.41
CA ALA A 179 -2.12 13.13 -4.12
C ALA A 179 -3.62 12.77 -4.14
N ASN A 180 -4.26 12.73 -5.30
CA ASN A 180 -5.66 12.31 -5.46
C ASN A 180 -5.85 10.79 -5.66
N GLY A 181 -4.76 10.01 -5.77
CA GLY A 181 -4.81 8.54 -5.77
C GLY A 181 -4.92 7.95 -4.37
N GLY A 182 -5.16 6.65 -4.24
CA GLY A 182 -5.36 5.98 -2.94
C GLY A 182 -4.23 6.24 -1.94
N VAL A 183 -2.99 5.92 -2.31
CA VAL A 183 -1.81 6.15 -1.43
C VAL A 183 -1.55 7.64 -1.22
N GLY A 184 -1.68 8.47 -2.26
CA GLY A 184 -1.46 9.91 -2.15
C GLY A 184 -2.45 10.60 -1.21
N ASN A 185 -3.73 10.22 -1.30
CA ASN A 185 -4.80 10.68 -0.43
C ASN A 185 -4.55 10.28 1.04
N ALA A 186 -4.13 9.04 1.25
CA ALA A 186 -3.74 8.55 2.56
C ALA A 186 -2.51 9.30 3.10
N ALA A 187 -1.51 9.56 2.23
CA ALA A 187 -0.28 10.24 2.61
C ALA A 187 -0.52 11.68 3.08
N VAL A 188 -1.39 12.44 2.41
CA VAL A 188 -1.78 13.79 2.86
C VAL A 188 -2.32 13.74 4.29
N GLN A 189 -3.24 12.82 4.56
CA GLN A 189 -3.84 12.68 5.88
C GLN A 189 -2.84 12.22 6.94
N VAL A 190 -2.06 11.19 6.64
CA VAL A 190 -1.05 10.65 7.57
C VAL A 190 0.01 11.69 7.89
N ALA A 191 0.55 12.40 6.89
CA ALA A 191 1.53 13.46 7.09
C ALA A 191 1.00 14.56 8.00
N LYS A 192 -0.26 14.95 7.79
CA LYS A 192 -0.89 15.96 8.65
C LYS A 192 -1.03 15.50 10.10
N ARG A 193 -1.37 14.21 10.35
CA ARG A 193 -1.43 13.63 11.71
C ARG A 193 -0.05 13.49 12.34
N LEU A 194 1.00 13.35 11.53
CA LEU A 194 2.39 13.39 12.00
C LEU A 194 2.88 14.81 12.32
N GLY A 195 2.07 15.84 12.07
CA GLY A 195 2.38 17.24 12.37
C GLY A 195 3.24 17.94 11.31
N ALA A 196 3.22 17.45 10.07
CA ALA A 196 4.00 18.04 8.98
C ALA A 196 3.21 19.10 8.19
N GLU A 197 3.94 19.99 7.52
CA GLU A 197 3.43 20.79 6.42
C GLU A 197 3.31 19.95 5.15
N VAL A 198 2.17 19.99 4.47
CA VAL A 198 1.83 19.10 3.36
C VAL A 198 1.60 19.87 2.07
N ILE A 199 2.45 19.61 1.08
CA ILE A 199 2.28 20.10 -0.30
C ILE A 199 1.81 18.93 -1.16
N ALA A 200 0.59 19.02 -1.67
CA ALA A 200 0.01 18.01 -2.55
C ALA A 200 0.17 18.40 -4.03
N VAL A 201 0.50 17.44 -4.90
CA VAL A 201 0.63 17.68 -6.34
C VAL A 201 -0.40 16.83 -7.09
N VAL A 202 -1.18 17.48 -7.94
CA VAL A 202 -2.21 16.87 -8.79
C VAL A 202 -2.16 17.40 -10.21
N ARG A 203 -2.74 16.65 -11.15
CA ARG A 203 -2.83 17.06 -12.56
C ARG A 203 -4.06 17.92 -12.89
N ASN A 204 -5.07 17.90 -12.02
CA ASN A 204 -6.36 18.53 -12.30
C ASN A 204 -6.87 19.31 -11.08
N GLU A 205 -7.28 20.56 -11.33
CA GLU A 205 -7.76 21.51 -10.33
C GLU A 205 -9.00 21.00 -9.56
N LYS A 206 -9.83 20.16 -10.16
CA LYS A 206 -11.03 19.60 -9.51
C LYS A 206 -10.74 18.88 -8.18
N HIS A 207 -9.50 18.43 -7.98
CA HIS A 207 -9.08 17.71 -6.75
C HIS A 207 -8.63 18.66 -5.62
N VAL A 208 -8.39 19.94 -5.90
CA VAL A 208 -7.89 20.90 -4.91
C VAL A 208 -8.80 21.01 -3.68
N PRO A 209 -10.12 21.21 -3.80
CA PRO A 209 -10.98 21.37 -2.62
C PRO A 209 -10.99 20.11 -1.73
N HIS A 210 -10.91 18.94 -2.34
CA HIS A 210 -10.87 17.68 -1.60
C HIS A 210 -9.58 17.55 -0.78
N LEU A 211 -8.42 17.79 -1.38
CA LEU A 211 -7.13 17.67 -0.72
C LEU A 211 -6.92 18.70 0.39
N MET A 212 -7.42 19.93 0.20
CA MET A 212 -7.44 20.94 1.25
C MET A 212 -8.26 20.47 2.47
N ARG A 213 -9.44 19.86 2.25
CA ARG A 213 -10.24 19.29 3.35
C ARG A 213 -9.55 18.14 4.05
N LEU A 214 -8.71 17.37 3.36
CA LEU A 214 -7.93 16.28 3.95
C LEU A 214 -6.73 16.76 4.77
N GLY A 215 -6.38 18.03 4.66
CA GLY A 215 -5.32 18.67 5.43
C GLY A 215 -4.07 19.03 4.63
N ALA A 216 -4.12 19.08 3.29
CA ALA A 216 -3.04 19.69 2.53
C ALA A 216 -2.96 21.19 2.87
N ASP A 217 -1.77 21.70 3.16
CA ASP A 217 -1.56 23.14 3.41
C ASP A 217 -1.45 23.89 2.09
N ARG A 218 -1.01 23.19 1.03
CA ARG A 218 -0.92 23.74 -0.32
C ARG A 218 -1.17 22.63 -1.35
N VAL A 219 -1.84 22.97 -2.43
CA VAL A 219 -2.01 22.09 -3.59
C VAL A 219 -1.41 22.75 -4.83
N ILE A 220 -0.54 22.03 -5.51
CA ILE A 220 0.05 22.43 -6.80
C ILE A 220 -0.65 21.67 -7.91
N VAL A 221 -1.18 22.38 -8.89
CA VAL A 221 -1.76 21.80 -10.10
C VAL A 221 -0.70 21.84 -11.19
N ASP A 222 -0.21 20.67 -11.59
CA ASP A 222 0.82 20.55 -12.63
C ASP A 222 0.65 19.24 -13.41
N ALA A 223 0.34 19.36 -14.69
CA ALA A 223 0.23 18.22 -15.60
C ALA A 223 1.56 17.87 -16.27
N GLY A 224 2.59 18.73 -16.18
CA GLY A 224 3.82 18.68 -16.97
C GLY A 224 5.09 18.31 -16.21
N ALA A 225 4.99 17.84 -14.96
CA ALA A 225 6.14 17.44 -14.13
C ALA A 225 7.18 18.56 -13.86
N GLY A 226 6.76 19.82 -13.92
CA GLY A 226 7.58 21.00 -13.62
C GLY A 226 7.34 21.61 -12.24
N PHE A 227 6.57 20.96 -11.36
CA PHE A 227 6.08 21.49 -10.09
C PHE A 227 7.17 21.94 -9.10
N HIS A 228 8.39 21.37 -9.19
CA HIS A 228 9.51 21.83 -8.34
C HIS A 228 9.83 23.34 -8.51
N LYS A 229 9.52 23.93 -9.66
CA LYS A 229 9.70 25.37 -9.92
C LYS A 229 8.71 26.23 -9.16
N GLN A 230 7.62 25.64 -8.68
CA GLN A 230 6.58 26.33 -7.92
C GLN A 230 6.81 26.21 -6.40
N ILE A 231 7.85 25.48 -5.95
CA ILE A 231 8.14 25.25 -4.55
C ILE A 231 9.14 26.32 -4.09
N ALA A 232 8.67 27.22 -3.24
CA ALA A 232 9.51 28.33 -2.72
C ALA A 232 10.56 27.83 -1.73
N GLN A 233 10.18 26.87 -0.87
CA GLN A 233 11.08 26.27 0.13
C GLN A 233 11.13 24.75 -0.13
N PRO A 234 12.34 24.19 -0.38
CA PRO A 234 12.49 22.75 -0.56
C PRO A 234 12.02 21.97 0.66
N VAL A 235 11.36 20.83 0.43
CA VAL A 235 10.77 19.99 1.47
C VAL A 235 11.78 18.98 2.06
N ASP A 236 11.49 18.47 3.26
CA ASP A 236 12.29 17.42 3.89
C ASP A 236 12.13 16.08 3.18
N VAL A 237 10.91 15.75 2.81
CA VAL A 237 10.53 14.47 2.20
C VAL A 237 9.67 14.70 0.96
N ALA A 238 9.93 13.95 -0.10
CA ALA A 238 9.00 13.80 -1.22
C ALA A 238 8.51 12.35 -1.26
N LEU A 239 7.20 12.14 -1.13
CA LEU A 239 6.57 10.83 -1.35
C LEU A 239 6.04 10.76 -2.77
N ASP A 240 6.72 10.00 -3.61
CA ASP A 240 6.36 9.87 -5.02
C ASP A 240 5.46 8.65 -5.26
N CYS A 241 4.17 8.90 -5.42
CA CYS A 241 3.16 7.87 -5.67
C CYS A 241 2.91 7.58 -7.16
N VAL A 242 3.68 8.19 -8.06
CA VAL A 242 3.50 8.08 -9.52
C VAL A 242 4.69 7.40 -10.19
N GLY A 243 5.90 7.84 -9.88
CA GLY A 243 7.14 7.31 -10.44
C GLY A 243 7.66 8.12 -11.63
N PRO A 244 7.99 7.48 -12.79
CA PRO A 244 8.74 8.12 -13.87
C PRO A 244 8.29 9.53 -14.27
N PRO A 245 6.99 9.83 -14.44
CA PRO A 245 6.54 11.16 -14.84
C PRO A 245 6.81 12.26 -13.82
N THR A 246 6.89 11.93 -12.52
CA THR A 246 7.00 12.91 -11.42
C THR A 246 8.34 12.86 -10.70
N PHE A 247 9.08 11.75 -10.83
CA PHE A 247 10.28 11.46 -10.05
C PHE A 247 11.33 12.58 -10.09
N ASN A 248 11.68 13.08 -11.27
CA ASN A 248 12.71 14.12 -11.40
C ASN A 248 12.28 15.44 -10.75
N SER A 249 11.01 15.78 -10.82
CA SER A 249 10.48 16.97 -10.16
C SER A 249 10.42 16.77 -8.65
N ALA A 250 10.03 15.58 -8.17
CA ALA A 250 10.06 15.21 -6.76
C ALA A 250 11.50 15.28 -6.20
N LEU A 251 12.48 14.74 -6.94
CA LEU A 251 13.90 14.80 -6.57
C LEU A 251 14.42 16.24 -6.42
N ARG A 252 13.97 17.14 -7.30
CA ARG A 252 14.36 18.57 -7.26
C ARG A 252 13.62 19.37 -6.19
N SER A 253 12.57 18.81 -5.62
CA SER A 253 11.74 19.46 -4.59
C SER A 253 12.32 19.29 -3.19
N VAL A 254 13.19 18.29 -2.97
CA VAL A 254 13.75 18.05 -1.63
C VAL A 254 14.97 18.93 -1.36
N ARG A 255 15.14 19.31 -0.10
CA ARG A 255 16.34 20.05 0.35
C ARG A 255 17.62 19.17 0.29
N SER A 256 18.77 19.78 0.45
CA SER A 256 20.01 19.03 0.66
C SER A 256 19.87 18.14 1.90
N GLY A 257 20.29 16.87 1.79
CA GLY A 257 20.09 15.85 2.82
C GLY A 257 18.65 15.34 2.97
N GLY A 258 17.72 15.79 2.13
CA GLY A 258 16.31 15.33 2.13
C GLY A 258 16.13 13.93 1.52
N THR A 259 14.91 13.41 1.57
CA THR A 259 14.61 12.05 1.12
C THR A 259 13.49 12.02 0.08
N VAL A 260 13.71 11.29 -1.00
CA VAL A 260 12.63 10.90 -1.94
C VAL A 260 12.25 9.45 -1.65
N VAL A 261 11.01 9.22 -1.30
CA VAL A 261 10.45 7.88 -1.12
C VAL A 261 9.59 7.54 -2.34
N VAL A 262 10.02 6.55 -3.09
CA VAL A 262 9.32 6.07 -4.30
C VAL A 262 8.39 4.94 -3.91
N VAL A 263 7.10 5.13 -4.15
CA VAL A 263 6.02 4.17 -3.88
C VAL A 263 5.39 3.70 -5.19
N GLY A 264 5.15 4.63 -6.13
CA GLY A 264 4.46 4.36 -7.37
C GLY A 264 5.40 4.07 -8.54
N ASN A 265 4.93 3.20 -9.44
CA ASN A 265 5.55 2.94 -10.75
C ASN A 265 4.43 2.68 -11.76
N VAL A 266 3.62 3.72 -12.04
CA VAL A 266 2.42 3.58 -12.86
C VAL A 266 2.69 3.64 -14.37
N ALA A 267 3.90 4.08 -14.78
CA ALA A 267 4.31 4.15 -16.17
C ALA A 267 5.48 3.19 -16.44
N ALA A 268 5.58 2.72 -17.69
CA ALA A 268 6.66 1.82 -18.12
C ALA A 268 8.01 2.54 -18.36
N ASP A 269 8.01 3.86 -18.33
CA ASP A 269 9.19 4.68 -18.59
C ASP A 269 10.28 4.50 -17.54
N ARG A 270 11.51 4.76 -17.95
CA ARG A 270 12.68 4.75 -17.04
C ARG A 270 13.12 6.20 -16.81
N PRO A 271 13.04 6.71 -15.56
CA PRO A 271 13.52 8.05 -15.30
C PRO A 271 15.04 8.12 -15.42
N GLN A 272 15.55 9.20 -16.01
CA GLN A 272 16.98 9.48 -16.00
C GLN A 272 17.37 10.08 -14.63
N LEU A 273 18.40 9.52 -14.00
CA LEU A 273 18.91 9.98 -12.72
C LEU A 273 20.23 10.74 -12.91
N ASN A 274 20.25 12.01 -12.53
CA ASN A 274 21.50 12.79 -12.47
C ASN A 274 22.25 12.45 -11.17
N LEU A 275 23.25 11.59 -11.25
CA LEU A 275 24.03 11.15 -10.10
C LEU A 275 24.80 12.32 -9.46
N GLY A 276 25.31 13.27 -10.25
CA GLY A 276 25.97 14.47 -9.72
C GLY A 276 25.04 15.29 -8.81
N TYR A 277 23.77 15.41 -9.18
CA TYR A 277 22.78 16.08 -8.34
C TYR A 277 22.57 15.33 -7.01
N VAL A 278 22.44 14.01 -7.06
CA VAL A 278 22.27 13.19 -5.84
C VAL A 278 23.47 13.33 -4.90
N VAL A 279 24.68 13.22 -5.45
CA VAL A 279 25.94 13.32 -4.68
C VAL A 279 26.11 14.71 -4.06
N THR A 280 26.00 15.77 -4.86
CA THR A 280 26.26 17.15 -4.40
C THR A 280 25.21 17.65 -3.41
N ARG A 281 23.99 17.11 -3.45
CA ARG A 281 22.91 17.46 -2.53
C ARG A 281 22.75 16.49 -1.37
N GLY A 282 23.45 15.35 -1.39
CA GLY A 282 23.31 14.32 -0.36
C GLY A 282 21.89 13.75 -0.25
N VAL A 283 21.12 13.73 -1.34
CA VAL A 283 19.72 13.27 -1.33
C VAL A 283 19.66 11.77 -1.18
N ARG A 284 18.77 11.29 -0.31
CA ARG A 284 18.44 9.85 -0.19
C ARG A 284 17.28 9.50 -1.13
N ILE A 285 17.38 8.35 -1.80
CA ILE A 285 16.32 7.78 -2.63
C ILE A 285 15.98 6.40 -2.07
N CYS A 286 14.76 6.22 -1.60
CA CYS A 286 14.30 5.00 -0.96
C CYS A 286 13.08 4.42 -1.69
N GLY A 287 13.10 3.13 -2.00
CA GLY A 287 11.90 2.40 -2.46
C GLY A 287 11.07 1.89 -1.29
N SER A 288 9.74 1.99 -1.37
CA SER A 288 8.82 1.46 -0.37
C SER A 288 8.05 0.26 -0.93
N ALA A 289 8.20 -0.89 -0.31
CA ALA A 289 7.56 -2.15 -0.71
C ALA A 289 6.35 -2.54 0.18
N GLY A 290 5.71 -1.55 0.83
CA GLY A 290 4.56 -1.75 1.70
C GLY A 290 4.89 -1.81 3.19
N ALA A 291 3.85 -1.79 4.02
CA ALA A 291 3.94 -1.71 5.47
C ALA A 291 4.22 -3.07 6.15
N ALA A 292 4.71 -3.03 7.38
CA ALA A 292 4.84 -4.16 8.28
C ALA A 292 3.69 -4.19 9.33
N ARG A 293 3.52 -5.29 10.06
CA ARG A 293 2.48 -5.41 11.12
C ARG A 293 2.61 -4.31 12.20
N HIS A 294 3.82 -3.97 12.60
CA HIS A 294 4.03 -2.89 13.57
C HIS A 294 3.66 -1.51 13.02
N ASP A 295 3.89 -1.25 11.72
CA ASP A 295 3.44 -0.02 11.09
C ASP A 295 1.91 0.09 11.11
N MET A 296 1.22 -1.05 10.89
CA MET A 296 -0.25 -1.11 10.97
C MET A 296 -0.76 -0.87 12.39
N ALA A 297 -0.09 -1.42 13.40
CA ALA A 297 -0.46 -1.19 14.80
C ALA A 297 -0.36 0.30 15.17
N GLU A 298 0.73 0.97 14.78
CA GLU A 298 0.91 2.40 15.03
C GLU A 298 -0.07 3.26 14.22
N LEU A 299 -0.35 2.88 12.97
CA LEU A 299 -1.34 3.54 12.13
C LEU A 299 -2.76 3.45 12.75
N LEU A 300 -3.14 2.28 13.26
CA LEU A 300 -4.42 2.10 13.95
C LEU A 300 -4.50 2.93 15.24
N GLN A 301 -3.41 3.06 15.99
CA GLN A 301 -3.33 3.96 17.14
C GLN A 301 -3.46 5.43 16.73
N LEU A 302 -2.83 5.82 15.61
CA LEU A 302 -2.96 7.17 15.04
C LEU A 302 -4.42 7.44 14.63
N HIS A 303 -5.05 6.49 13.96
CA HIS A 303 -6.46 6.56 13.56
C HIS A 303 -7.40 6.68 14.78
N ALA A 304 -7.15 5.91 15.84
CA ALA A 304 -7.95 5.97 17.06
C ALA A 304 -7.86 7.33 17.78
N LYS A 305 -6.68 7.98 17.74
CA LYS A 305 -6.47 9.32 18.33
C LYS A 305 -7.02 10.43 17.46
N SER A 306 -6.89 10.32 16.16
CA SER A 306 -7.30 11.33 15.18
C SER A 306 -7.80 10.62 13.91
N PRO A 307 -9.14 10.46 13.77
CA PRO A 307 -9.72 9.66 12.71
C PRO A 307 -9.26 10.07 11.31
N LEU A 308 -8.90 9.06 10.52
CA LEU A 308 -8.58 9.17 9.10
C LEU A 308 -9.86 8.93 8.29
N SER A 309 -10.05 9.67 7.23
CA SER A 309 -11.14 9.47 6.27
C SER A 309 -10.72 8.38 5.27
N ILE A 310 -11.11 7.14 5.55
CA ILE A 310 -10.80 5.96 4.75
C ILE A 310 -11.95 5.75 3.77
N ARG A 311 -11.69 5.94 2.45
CA ARG A 311 -12.72 5.82 1.41
C ARG A 311 -12.11 5.31 0.11
#